data_739191a85b0200e7b79dc9ce9d7ec845
#
_entry.id   739191a85b0200e7b79dc9ce9d7ec845
#
_cell.length_a   1.000
_cell.length_b   1.000
_cell.length_c   1.000
_cell.angle_alpha   90.00
_cell.angle_beta   90.00
_cell.angle_gamma   90.00
#
_symmetry.space_group_name_H-M   'P 1'
#
loop_
_entity.id
_entity.type
_entity.pdbx_description
1 polymer ?
#
loop_
_entity_poly.entity_id
_entity_poly.type
_entity_poly.pdbx_seq_one_letter_code
_entity_poly.pdbx_strand_id
1 'polypeptide(L)'
;GIGVSFYNDKAGKTNFGRTEALISVSQSVAVRNNMDLSIGLGFAYGQVSAQYDNLKWDNQYNGTKYDNTLPSGENILNTSSSYFDLNAGLLARFIGKKKNETNIGLSILNATQNWKATLAKNSSADQRNMHIIFHAKSEIPILKNRGDYIVPTAFYYSQGKSNSFALGGTYKMNLGLQSNYTRYYTSSFLEFGAIYRYQDALVAIAKYDWEQKLQFGISYDINISKLRTASVYQGGFELSLIWKGQFSWNQ
;
A
#
# COMPACT_ATOMS: atom_id res chain seq x y z
N GLY A 1 9.10 17.57 1.85
CA GLY A 1 7.76 17.15 1.44
C GLY A 1 6.86 16.96 2.65
N ILE A 2 5.56 17.15 2.45
CA ILE A 2 4.53 16.89 3.45
C ILE A 2 3.49 16.00 2.78
N GLY A 3 3.04 14.96 3.50
CA GLY A 3 2.02 14.01 3.02
C GLY A 3 0.96 13.76 4.09
N VAL A 4 -0.27 13.57 3.65
CA VAL A 4 -1.39 13.14 4.49
C VAL A 4 -2.03 11.93 3.81
N SER A 5 -2.32 10.90 4.59
CA SER A 5 -3.08 9.76 4.10
C SER A 5 -4.18 9.38 5.07
N PHE A 6 -5.23 8.82 4.54
CA PHE A 6 -6.36 8.29 5.29
C PHE A 6 -6.65 6.87 4.80
N TYR A 7 -6.80 5.97 5.74
CA TYR A 7 -7.09 4.57 5.49
C TYR A 7 -8.33 4.15 6.29
N ASN A 8 -9.23 3.44 5.64
CA ASN A 8 -10.38 2.84 6.31
C ASN A 8 -10.66 1.47 5.69
N ASP A 9 -10.70 0.47 6.53
CA ASP A 9 -11.02 -0.91 6.15
C ASP A 9 -11.96 -1.53 7.17
N LYS A 10 -12.94 -2.29 6.68
CA LYS A 10 -13.90 -3.03 7.51
C LYS A 10 -14.20 -4.37 6.87
N ALA A 11 -14.18 -5.43 7.65
CA ALA A 11 -14.38 -6.78 7.15
C ALA A 11 -15.25 -7.63 8.08
N GLY A 12 -15.93 -8.61 7.51
CA GLY A 12 -16.71 -9.62 8.21
C GLY A 12 -18.01 -9.12 8.84
N LYS A 13 -18.75 -10.04 9.48
CA LYS A 13 -20.03 -9.76 10.15
C LYS A 13 -19.90 -8.83 11.36
N THR A 14 -18.73 -8.80 11.98
CA THR A 14 -18.41 -7.95 13.13
C THR A 14 -18.02 -6.53 12.71
N ASN A 15 -17.99 -6.22 11.41
CA ASN A 15 -17.44 -4.96 10.93
C ASN A 15 -16.06 -4.66 11.56
N PHE A 16 -15.27 -5.75 11.83
CA PHE A 16 -13.94 -5.57 12.36
C PHE A 16 -13.14 -4.71 11.40
N GLY A 17 -12.67 -3.58 11.87
CA GLY A 17 -12.06 -2.62 10.99
C GLY A 17 -11.02 -1.73 11.65
N ARG A 18 -10.31 -1.04 10.78
CA ARG A 18 -9.32 -0.04 11.15
C ARG A 18 -9.56 1.23 10.37
N THR A 19 -9.56 2.34 11.09
CA THR A 19 -9.49 3.69 10.52
C THR A 19 -8.17 4.30 10.98
N GLU A 20 -7.38 4.84 10.06
CA GLU A 20 -6.07 5.41 10.37
C GLU A 20 -5.85 6.68 9.55
N ALA A 21 -5.39 7.74 10.20
CA ALA A 21 -4.90 8.96 9.58
C ALA A 21 -3.40 9.09 9.83
N LEU A 22 -2.63 9.35 8.79
CA LEU A 22 -1.19 9.51 8.84
C LEU A 22 -0.79 10.88 8.28
N ILE A 23 0.04 11.59 9.03
CA ILE A 23 0.74 12.79 8.57
C ILE A 23 2.23 12.44 8.47
N SER A 24 2.84 12.76 7.34
CA SER A 24 4.25 12.49 7.08
C SER A 24 4.99 13.74 6.62
N VAL A 25 6.24 13.84 7.01
CA VAL A 25 7.18 14.86 6.57
C VAL A 25 8.43 14.20 6.01
N SER A 26 8.99 14.77 4.96
CA SER A 26 10.21 14.22 4.36
C SER A 26 11.12 15.33 3.87
N GLN A 27 12.43 15.06 3.93
CA GLN A 27 13.49 15.89 3.39
C GLN A 27 14.31 15.07 2.41
N SER A 28 14.57 15.64 1.25
CA SER A 28 15.47 15.09 0.22
C SER A 28 16.70 15.95 0.09
N VAL A 29 17.86 15.31 -0.03
CA VAL A 29 19.16 15.97 -0.20
C VAL A 29 19.87 15.34 -1.39
N ALA A 30 20.36 16.16 -2.30
CA ALA A 30 21.24 15.71 -3.37
C ALA A 30 22.63 15.40 -2.79
N VAL A 31 23.00 14.12 -2.73
CA VAL A 31 24.31 13.66 -2.24
C VAL A 31 25.37 13.76 -3.34
N ARG A 32 24.93 13.51 -4.58
CA ARG A 32 25.74 13.64 -5.80
C ARG A 32 24.86 14.11 -6.94
N ASN A 33 25.47 14.54 -8.03
CA ASN A 33 24.74 14.98 -9.24
C ASN A 33 23.79 13.91 -9.83
N ASN A 34 23.93 12.66 -9.42
CA ASN A 34 23.16 11.52 -9.90
C ASN A 34 22.52 10.69 -8.78
N MET A 35 22.53 11.20 -7.54
CA MET A 35 22.00 10.49 -6.38
C MET A 35 21.36 11.46 -5.39
N ASP A 36 20.07 11.24 -5.11
CA ASP A 36 19.35 11.89 -4.03
C ASP A 36 19.06 10.89 -2.91
N LEU A 37 19.18 11.34 -1.68
CA LEU A 37 18.77 10.59 -0.50
C LEU A 37 17.65 11.34 0.20
N SER A 38 16.56 10.63 0.51
CA SER A 38 15.42 11.18 1.23
C SER A 38 15.22 10.43 2.54
N ILE A 39 14.92 11.18 3.58
CA ILE A 39 14.48 10.64 4.87
C ILE A 39 13.08 11.14 5.17
N GLY A 40 12.23 10.28 5.70
CA GLY A 40 10.86 10.61 6.05
C GLY A 40 10.48 10.09 7.43
N LEU A 41 9.63 10.85 8.11
CA LEU A 41 8.99 10.48 9.37
C LEU A 41 7.48 10.64 9.24
N GLY A 42 6.73 9.75 9.88
CA GLY A 42 5.28 9.77 9.87
C GLY A 42 4.70 9.54 11.25
N PHE A 43 3.60 10.23 11.54
CA PHE A 43 2.79 10.08 12.74
C PHE A 43 1.42 9.60 12.34
N ALA A 44 1.03 8.44 12.87
CA ALA A 44 -0.28 7.86 12.62
C ALA A 44 -1.14 7.92 13.88
N TYR A 45 -2.40 8.26 13.70
CA TYR A 45 -3.46 8.06 14.69
C TYR A 45 -4.47 7.08 14.10
N GLY A 46 -4.76 6.01 14.82
CA GLY A 46 -5.66 4.98 14.35
C GLY A 46 -6.65 4.53 15.42
N GLN A 47 -7.77 3.97 14.94
CA GLN A 47 -8.76 3.30 15.75
C GLN A 47 -9.07 1.93 15.15
N VAL A 48 -9.05 0.90 15.97
CA VAL A 48 -9.56 -0.43 15.64
C VAL A 48 -10.91 -0.59 16.31
N SER A 49 -11.88 -1.14 15.62
CA SER A 49 -13.24 -1.37 16.16
C SER A 49 -13.82 -2.69 15.67
N ALA A 50 -14.71 -3.26 16.49
CA ALA A 50 -15.53 -4.41 16.12
C ALA A 50 -16.92 -4.27 16.73
N GLN A 51 -17.94 -4.74 16.01
CA GLN A 51 -19.33 -4.74 16.45
C GLN A 51 -19.77 -6.19 16.70
N TYR A 52 -20.20 -6.48 17.89
CA TYR A 52 -20.59 -7.82 18.29
C TYR A 52 -22.12 -7.99 18.41
N ASP A 53 -22.88 -6.88 18.35
CA ASP A 53 -24.32 -6.85 18.59
C ASP A 53 -25.13 -7.71 17.60
N ASN A 54 -24.62 -7.95 16.42
CA ASN A 54 -25.25 -8.76 15.38
C ASN A 54 -24.80 -10.23 15.36
N LEU A 55 -23.96 -10.63 16.31
CA LEU A 55 -23.55 -12.02 16.42
C LEU A 55 -24.59 -12.85 17.19
N LYS A 56 -24.66 -14.12 16.84
CA LYS A 56 -25.43 -15.12 17.53
C LYS A 56 -24.48 -16.11 18.16
N TRP A 57 -24.70 -16.41 19.44
CA TRP A 57 -23.83 -17.25 20.23
C TRP A 57 -24.58 -18.53 20.61
N ASP A 58 -23.86 -19.65 20.73
CA ASP A 58 -24.46 -20.93 21.06
C ASP A 58 -25.19 -20.92 22.41
N ASN A 59 -24.67 -20.17 23.38
CA ASN A 59 -25.32 -19.99 24.70
C ASN A 59 -26.66 -19.24 24.64
N GLN A 60 -26.96 -18.60 23.52
CA GLN A 60 -28.23 -17.93 23.27
C GLN A 60 -29.27 -18.83 22.60
N TYR A 61 -29.00 -20.14 22.53
CA TYR A 61 -29.95 -21.12 22.06
C TYR A 61 -30.63 -21.83 23.28
N ASN A 62 -31.95 -21.66 23.43
CA ASN A 62 -32.69 -22.17 24.55
C ASN A 62 -33.18 -23.64 24.42
N GLY A 63 -32.61 -24.38 23.45
CA GLY A 63 -33.00 -25.75 23.12
C GLY A 63 -34.04 -25.86 22.01
N THR A 64 -34.75 -24.76 21.69
CA THR A 64 -35.79 -24.73 20.65
C THR A 64 -35.52 -23.63 19.61
N LYS A 65 -35.11 -22.46 20.05
CA LYS A 65 -34.87 -21.29 19.21
C LYS A 65 -33.77 -20.40 19.78
N TYR A 66 -33.27 -19.54 18.97
CA TYR A 66 -32.38 -18.45 19.37
C TYR A 66 -33.13 -17.40 20.18
N ASP A 67 -32.56 -17.03 21.32
CA ASP A 67 -33.12 -16.04 22.24
C ASP A 67 -32.03 -15.02 22.60
N ASN A 68 -32.16 -13.81 22.10
CA ASN A 68 -31.19 -12.73 22.31
C ASN A 68 -31.22 -12.14 23.73
N THR A 69 -32.18 -12.51 24.55
CA THR A 69 -32.26 -12.09 25.97
C THR A 69 -31.32 -12.91 26.85
N LEU A 70 -30.89 -14.09 26.36
CA LEU A 70 -29.92 -14.92 27.07
C LEU A 70 -28.52 -14.33 26.97
N PRO A 71 -27.71 -14.44 28.04
CA PRO A 71 -26.30 -13.93 27.97
C PRO A 71 -25.51 -14.73 26.96
N SER A 72 -24.66 -14.03 26.22
CA SER A 72 -23.81 -14.65 25.21
C SER A 72 -22.78 -15.63 25.79
N GLY A 73 -22.44 -15.49 27.07
CA GLY A 73 -21.35 -16.23 27.70
C GLY A 73 -19.94 -15.74 27.32
N GLU A 74 -19.84 -14.80 26.37
CA GLU A 74 -18.58 -14.27 25.90
C GLU A 74 -18.17 -13.01 26.66
N ASN A 75 -16.91 -12.95 27.04
CA ASN A 75 -16.36 -11.80 27.74
C ASN A 75 -15.84 -10.75 26.74
N ILE A 76 -16.75 -10.00 26.13
CA ILE A 76 -16.41 -8.94 25.17
C ILE A 76 -16.02 -7.69 25.94
N LEU A 77 -14.73 -7.41 26.01
CA LEU A 77 -14.19 -6.34 26.85
C LEU A 77 -14.06 -5.00 26.12
N ASN A 78 -13.63 -5.02 24.86
CA ASN A 78 -13.40 -3.82 24.10
C ASN A 78 -14.02 -3.91 22.71
N THR A 79 -14.91 -2.97 22.40
CA THR A 79 -15.49 -2.81 21.06
C THR A 79 -14.67 -1.86 20.19
N SER A 80 -13.83 -1.02 20.79
CA SER A 80 -12.93 -0.11 20.08
C SER A 80 -11.69 0.22 20.91
N SER A 81 -10.59 0.51 20.22
CA SER A 81 -9.34 0.94 20.83
C SER A 81 -8.63 1.92 19.89
N SER A 82 -8.10 3.02 20.45
CA SER A 82 -7.35 4.04 19.70
C SER A 82 -5.86 3.97 20.04
N TYR A 83 -5.02 4.28 19.07
CA TYR A 83 -3.58 4.21 19.21
C TYR A 83 -2.86 5.31 18.41
N PHE A 84 -1.64 5.62 18.82
CA PHE A 84 -0.68 6.41 18.05
C PHE A 84 0.45 5.52 17.58
N ASP A 85 0.99 5.82 16.40
CA ASP A 85 2.10 5.07 15.85
C ASP A 85 3.10 5.98 15.14
N LEU A 86 4.34 5.50 15.05
CA LEU A 86 5.44 6.17 14.37
C LEU A 86 5.92 5.35 13.19
N ASN A 87 6.21 6.06 12.11
CA ASN A 87 6.74 5.49 10.87
C ASN A 87 8.02 6.21 10.50
N ALA A 88 8.96 5.51 9.90
CA ALA A 88 10.19 6.09 9.38
C ALA A 88 10.53 5.46 8.02
N GLY A 89 11.21 6.20 7.16
CA GLY A 89 11.61 5.70 5.86
C GLY A 89 12.84 6.40 5.30
N LEU A 90 13.57 5.65 4.48
CA LEU A 90 14.71 6.11 3.69
C LEU A 90 14.45 5.76 2.23
N LEU A 91 14.79 6.67 1.32
CA LEU A 91 14.70 6.46 -0.12
C LEU A 91 15.97 6.97 -0.79
N ALA A 92 16.63 6.12 -1.54
CA ALA A 92 17.74 6.49 -2.42
C ALA A 92 17.25 6.50 -3.87
N ARG A 93 17.41 7.62 -4.56
CA ARG A 93 17.11 7.80 -5.97
C ARG A 93 18.40 7.95 -6.76
N PHE A 94 18.59 7.11 -7.75
CA PHE A 94 19.75 7.12 -8.64
C PHE A 94 19.31 7.49 -10.05
N ILE A 95 20.00 8.46 -10.65
CA ILE A 95 19.76 8.90 -12.03
C ILE A 95 20.97 8.51 -12.87
N GLY A 96 20.79 7.53 -13.75
CA GLY A 96 21.87 7.05 -14.60
C GLY A 96 22.07 7.91 -15.86
N LYS A 97 23.22 7.71 -16.53
CA LYS A 97 23.62 8.45 -17.74
C LYS A 97 22.62 8.37 -18.90
N LYS A 98 21.83 7.31 -18.99
CA LYS A 98 20.79 7.11 -20.03
C LYS A 98 19.40 7.58 -19.57
N LYS A 99 19.31 8.45 -18.57
CA LYS A 99 18.04 8.87 -17.93
C LYS A 99 17.25 7.71 -17.32
N ASN A 100 17.90 6.59 -17.01
CA ASN A 100 17.29 5.56 -16.17
C ASN A 100 17.22 6.08 -14.75
N GLU A 101 16.07 5.94 -14.14
CA GLU A 101 15.84 6.31 -12.74
C GLU A 101 15.62 5.03 -11.94
N THR A 102 16.37 4.89 -10.85
CA THR A 102 16.23 3.75 -9.93
C THR A 102 15.96 4.26 -8.52
N ASN A 103 14.89 3.81 -7.93
CA ASN A 103 14.44 4.14 -6.58
C ASN A 103 14.56 2.89 -5.70
N ILE A 104 15.27 3.00 -4.59
CA ILE A 104 15.42 1.94 -3.59
C ILE A 104 14.99 2.52 -2.25
N GLY A 105 14.00 1.91 -1.61
CA GLY A 105 13.45 2.39 -0.35
C GLY A 105 13.39 1.33 0.73
N LEU A 106 13.55 1.77 1.96
CA LEU A 106 13.37 1.01 3.19
C LEU A 106 12.44 1.80 4.11
N SER A 107 11.39 1.16 4.59
CA SER A 107 10.43 1.78 5.52
C SER A 107 10.17 0.89 6.71
N ILE A 108 10.00 1.51 7.85
CA ILE A 108 9.58 0.88 9.09
C ILE A 108 8.26 1.54 9.49
N LEU A 109 7.20 0.74 9.55
CA LEU A 109 5.89 1.17 10.01
C LEU A 109 5.57 0.50 11.35
N ASN A 110 4.71 1.13 12.14
CA ASN A 110 4.32 0.67 13.46
C ASN A 110 5.52 0.50 14.41
N ALA A 111 6.44 1.45 14.40
CA ALA A 111 7.66 1.39 15.21
C ALA A 111 7.38 1.37 16.72
N THR A 112 6.26 1.92 17.17
CA THR A 112 5.84 1.94 18.57
C THR A 112 5.30 0.60 19.06
N GLN A 113 4.97 -0.34 18.14
CA GLN A 113 4.42 -1.67 18.46
C GLN A 113 3.25 -1.60 19.45
N ASN A 114 2.39 -0.64 19.29
CA ASN A 114 1.35 -0.32 20.26
C ASN A 114 0.33 -1.45 20.39
N TRP A 115 0.18 -2.05 21.58
CA TRP A 115 -0.79 -3.10 21.86
C TRP A 115 -2.25 -2.63 21.69
N LYS A 116 -2.53 -1.33 21.91
CA LYS A 116 -3.85 -0.74 21.67
C LYS A 116 -4.29 -0.78 20.20
N ALA A 117 -3.38 -1.04 19.27
CA ALA A 117 -3.69 -1.27 17.87
C ALA A 117 -4.36 -2.65 17.61
N THR A 118 -4.60 -3.42 18.67
CA THR A 118 -5.39 -4.65 18.68
C THR A 118 -6.52 -4.50 19.71
N LEU A 119 -7.59 -5.26 19.61
CA LEU A 119 -8.65 -5.26 20.63
C LEU A 119 -8.34 -6.15 21.83
N ALA A 120 -7.09 -6.53 21.97
CA ALA A 120 -6.63 -7.44 23.01
C ALA A 120 -6.50 -6.77 24.38
N LYS A 121 -6.51 -7.58 25.42
CA LYS A 121 -6.49 -7.16 26.81
C LYS A 121 -5.05 -7.08 27.33
N ASN A 122 -4.42 -5.89 27.28
CA ASN A 122 -3.23 -5.52 28.09
C ASN A 122 -2.09 -6.55 28.16
N SER A 123 -1.83 -7.35 27.14
CA SER A 123 -0.71 -8.29 27.18
C SER A 123 0.38 -7.86 26.21
N SER A 124 1.63 -7.98 26.63
CA SER A 124 2.79 -7.78 25.77
C SER A 124 2.84 -8.76 24.59
N ALA A 125 2.10 -9.88 24.69
CA ALA A 125 1.93 -10.85 23.61
C ALA A 125 1.04 -10.36 22.46
N ASP A 126 0.23 -9.32 22.70
CA ASP A 126 -0.76 -8.81 21.77
C ASP A 126 -0.30 -7.53 21.04
N GLN A 127 1.00 -7.25 21.08
CA GLN A 127 1.56 -6.07 20.40
C GLN A 127 1.41 -6.18 18.89
N ARG A 128 1.09 -5.05 18.25
CA ARG A 128 1.12 -4.94 16.80
C ARG A 128 2.57 -4.98 16.34
N ASN A 129 2.93 -5.99 15.58
CA ASN A 129 4.28 -6.15 15.07
C ASN A 129 4.68 -5.00 14.15
N MET A 130 5.93 -4.61 14.25
CA MET A 130 6.56 -3.66 13.33
C MET A 130 6.55 -4.22 11.90
N HIS A 131 6.25 -3.37 10.92
CA HIS A 131 6.37 -3.69 9.51
C HIS A 131 7.67 -3.16 8.95
N ILE A 132 8.44 -4.02 8.32
CA ILE A 132 9.62 -3.64 7.55
C ILE A 132 9.29 -3.84 6.07
N ILE A 133 9.45 -2.78 5.30
CA ILE A 133 9.16 -2.77 3.87
C ILE A 133 10.42 -2.36 3.12
N PHE A 134 10.86 -3.21 2.21
CA PHE A 134 11.89 -2.87 1.24
C PHE A 134 11.25 -2.85 -0.16
N HIS A 135 11.57 -1.84 -0.95
CA HIS A 135 11.15 -1.77 -2.34
C HIS A 135 12.27 -1.26 -3.25
N ALA A 136 12.27 -1.76 -4.47
CA ALA A 136 13.13 -1.30 -5.53
C ALA A 136 12.34 -1.20 -6.83
N LYS A 137 12.46 -0.08 -7.52
CA LYS A 137 11.83 0.18 -8.82
C LYS A 137 12.83 0.88 -9.72
N SER A 138 12.95 0.45 -10.98
CA SER A 138 13.83 1.10 -11.95
C SER A 138 13.07 1.42 -13.23
N GLU A 139 13.17 2.65 -13.74
CA GLU A 139 12.64 3.01 -15.06
C GLU A 139 13.81 2.98 -16.06
N ILE A 140 13.83 1.95 -16.91
CA ILE A 140 14.90 1.67 -17.87
C ILE A 140 14.41 2.02 -19.28
N PRO A 141 14.94 3.05 -19.95
CA PRO A 141 14.54 3.39 -21.32
C PRO A 141 14.98 2.30 -22.31
N ILE A 142 14.05 1.86 -23.18
CA ILE A 142 14.30 0.78 -24.13
C ILE A 142 14.64 1.32 -25.51
N LEU A 143 13.87 2.29 -25.99
CA LEU A 143 13.97 2.85 -27.32
C LEU A 143 14.33 4.33 -27.24
N LYS A 144 15.45 4.71 -27.86
CA LYS A 144 15.95 6.10 -27.81
C LYS A 144 14.97 7.15 -28.36
N ASN A 145 14.16 6.78 -29.33
CA ASN A 145 13.33 7.74 -30.08
C ASN A 145 11.87 7.76 -29.66
N ARG A 146 11.39 6.80 -28.87
CA ARG A 146 9.98 6.66 -28.50
C ARG A 146 9.69 7.07 -27.06
N GLY A 147 10.69 6.99 -26.18
CA GLY A 147 10.52 7.33 -24.76
C GLY A 147 9.74 6.27 -23.97
N ASP A 148 9.84 5.01 -24.41
CA ASP A 148 9.25 3.87 -23.72
C ASP A 148 10.23 3.31 -22.66
N TYR A 149 9.67 2.72 -21.59
CA TYR A 149 10.45 2.17 -20.48
C TYR A 149 10.01 0.76 -20.14
N ILE A 150 10.95 -0.08 -19.68
CA ILE A 150 10.67 -1.25 -18.85
C ILE A 150 10.85 -0.83 -17.39
N VAL A 151 9.94 -1.25 -16.53
CA VAL A 151 9.91 -0.86 -15.13
C VAL A 151 9.93 -2.12 -14.24
N PRO A 152 11.10 -2.77 -14.06
CA PRO A 152 11.23 -3.83 -13.08
C PRO A 152 10.96 -3.30 -11.68
N THR A 153 10.23 -4.11 -10.89
CA THR A 153 9.83 -3.77 -9.53
C THR A 153 10.05 -4.97 -8.62
N ALA A 154 10.64 -4.75 -7.47
CA ALA A 154 10.80 -5.72 -6.41
C ALA A 154 10.24 -5.14 -5.11
N PHE A 155 9.58 -5.97 -4.33
CA PHE A 155 8.97 -5.59 -3.07
C PHE A 155 9.16 -6.73 -2.06
N TYR A 156 9.59 -6.38 -0.85
CA TYR A 156 9.66 -7.28 0.28
C TYR A 156 8.99 -6.64 1.48
N TYR A 157 8.21 -7.41 2.17
CA TYR A 157 7.44 -7.01 3.33
C TYR A 157 7.56 -8.05 4.43
N SER A 158 7.80 -7.60 5.65
CA SER A 158 7.89 -8.45 6.83
C SER A 158 7.12 -7.86 7.99
N GLN A 159 6.28 -8.67 8.64
CA GLN A 159 5.56 -8.31 9.85
C GLN A 159 5.51 -9.51 10.80
N GLY A 160 6.30 -9.46 11.86
CA GLY A 160 6.40 -10.58 12.80
C GLY A 160 6.85 -11.87 12.12
N LYS A 161 5.97 -12.86 12.08
CA LYS A 161 6.23 -14.16 11.39
C LYS A 161 5.76 -14.18 9.93
N SER A 162 5.07 -13.16 9.48
CA SER A 162 4.56 -13.06 8.12
C SER A 162 5.55 -12.34 7.22
N ASN A 163 5.93 -12.97 6.12
CA ASN A 163 6.79 -12.39 5.12
C ASN A 163 6.14 -12.52 3.74
N SER A 164 6.26 -11.49 2.93
CA SER A 164 5.80 -11.50 1.55
C SER A 164 6.89 -10.92 0.65
N PHE A 165 7.07 -11.54 -0.50
CA PHE A 165 8.00 -11.09 -1.51
C PHE A 165 7.29 -11.02 -2.85
N ALA A 166 7.48 -9.92 -3.58
CA ALA A 166 6.89 -9.73 -4.88
C ALA A 166 7.92 -9.23 -5.88
N LEU A 167 7.89 -9.81 -7.07
CA LEU A 167 8.74 -9.42 -8.20
C LEU A 167 7.87 -9.28 -9.43
N GLY A 168 8.19 -8.30 -10.25
CA GLY A 168 7.49 -8.13 -11.51
C GLY A 168 8.06 -7.01 -12.35
N GLY A 169 7.29 -6.63 -13.35
CA GLY A 169 7.65 -5.51 -14.18
C GLY A 169 6.48 -5.07 -15.04
N THR A 170 6.57 -3.83 -15.47
CA THR A 170 5.61 -3.23 -16.37
C THR A 170 6.33 -2.62 -17.58
N TYR A 171 5.62 -2.58 -18.69
CA TYR A 171 6.00 -1.83 -19.87
C TYR A 171 5.27 -0.49 -19.86
N LYS A 172 6.02 0.60 -19.86
CA LYS A 172 5.51 1.96 -19.83
C LYS A 172 5.73 2.59 -21.21
N MET A 173 4.65 2.67 -21.97
CA MET A 173 4.63 3.18 -23.34
C MET A 173 4.34 4.67 -23.33
N ASN A 174 5.14 5.44 -24.04
CA ASN A 174 4.91 6.86 -24.24
C ASN A 174 3.88 7.09 -25.35
N LEU A 175 2.77 7.73 -25.00
CA LEU A 175 1.69 8.12 -25.93
C LEU A 175 1.79 9.59 -26.36
N GLY A 176 2.75 10.32 -25.82
CA GLY A 176 2.93 11.75 -26.11
C GLY A 176 3.34 12.01 -27.55
N LEU A 177 2.66 12.91 -28.21
CA LEU A 177 3.06 13.44 -29.51
C LEU A 177 4.18 14.43 -29.28
N GLN A 178 5.40 14.09 -29.72
CA GLN A 178 6.52 15.02 -29.78
C GLN A 178 6.36 15.89 -31.01
N SER A 179 5.86 17.10 -30.87
CA SER A 179 5.87 18.09 -31.94
C SER A 179 7.18 18.88 -31.91
N ASN A 180 8.07 18.62 -32.85
CA ASN A 180 9.29 19.40 -33.04
C ASN A 180 9.01 20.86 -33.43
N TYR A 181 7.80 21.19 -33.90
CA TYR A 181 7.42 22.52 -34.37
C TYR A 181 6.90 23.46 -33.29
N THR A 182 6.14 22.94 -32.30
CA THR A 182 5.47 23.79 -31.30
C THR A 182 6.15 23.81 -29.96
N ARG A 183 7.22 23.02 -29.73
CA ARG A 183 7.85 22.79 -28.41
C ARG A 183 6.87 22.37 -27.32
N TYR A 184 5.71 21.93 -27.68
CA TYR A 184 4.68 21.45 -26.76
C TYR A 184 4.93 19.95 -26.51
N TYR A 185 5.43 19.60 -25.34
CA TYR A 185 5.69 18.21 -24.94
C TYR A 185 4.64 17.81 -23.90
N THR A 186 3.57 17.15 -24.31
CA THR A 186 2.71 16.44 -23.40
C THR A 186 3.14 14.98 -23.37
N SER A 187 3.60 14.52 -22.22
CA SER A 187 3.99 13.13 -22.04
C SER A 187 2.89 12.39 -21.29
N SER A 188 2.01 11.72 -22.02
CA SER A 188 1.08 10.75 -21.45
C SER A 188 1.67 9.35 -21.58
N PHE A 189 1.42 8.49 -20.60
CA PHE A 189 1.95 7.13 -20.59
C PHE A 189 0.84 6.10 -20.37
N LEU A 190 0.94 4.99 -21.09
CA LEU A 190 0.20 3.77 -20.78
C LEU A 190 1.19 2.75 -20.22
N GLU A 191 0.93 2.26 -19.02
CA GLU A 191 1.76 1.26 -18.33
C GLU A 191 0.94 0.00 -18.10
N PHE A 192 1.47 -1.16 -18.48
CA PHE A 192 0.83 -2.45 -18.25
C PHE A 192 1.87 -3.53 -17.97
N GLY A 193 1.49 -4.52 -17.18
CA GLY A 193 2.37 -5.61 -16.81
C GLY A 193 1.82 -6.47 -15.69
N ALA A 194 2.71 -7.21 -15.04
CA ALA A 194 2.33 -8.10 -13.97
C ALA A 194 3.39 -8.15 -12.86
N ILE A 195 2.92 -8.41 -11.64
CA ILE A 195 3.74 -8.63 -10.46
C ILE A 195 3.37 -9.99 -9.88
N TYR A 196 4.35 -10.84 -9.70
CA TYR A 196 4.20 -12.12 -9.02
C TYR A 196 4.46 -11.94 -7.53
N ARG A 197 3.47 -12.21 -6.70
CA ARG A 197 3.55 -12.26 -5.24
C ARG A 197 3.75 -13.70 -4.80
N TYR A 198 4.90 -13.99 -4.21
CA TYR A 198 5.35 -15.35 -3.93
C TYR A 198 4.33 -16.15 -3.11
N GLN A 199 3.94 -17.31 -3.65
CA GLN A 199 2.95 -18.24 -3.07
C GLN A 199 1.57 -17.64 -2.77
N ASP A 200 1.21 -16.51 -3.36
CA ASP A 200 -0.03 -15.82 -3.06
C ASP A 200 -0.82 -15.47 -4.34
N ALA A 201 -0.35 -14.54 -5.15
CA ALA A 201 -1.10 -14.08 -6.31
C ALA A 201 -0.21 -13.66 -7.49
N LEU A 202 -0.81 -13.66 -8.68
CA LEU A 202 -0.32 -12.93 -9.84
C LEU A 202 -1.18 -11.69 -10.03
N VAL A 203 -0.57 -10.51 -9.93
CA VAL A 203 -1.27 -9.22 -10.04
C VAL A 203 -1.09 -8.67 -11.44
N ALA A 204 -2.16 -8.59 -12.21
CA ALA A 204 -2.18 -7.88 -13.49
C ALA A 204 -2.42 -6.39 -13.23
N ILE A 205 -1.66 -5.51 -13.91
CA ILE A 205 -1.69 -4.06 -13.68
C ILE A 205 -1.82 -3.34 -15.01
N ALA A 206 -2.69 -2.33 -15.05
CA ALA A 206 -2.75 -1.35 -16.12
C ALA A 206 -2.92 0.06 -15.52
N LYS A 207 -2.15 1.03 -16.03
CA LYS A 207 -2.19 2.43 -15.59
C LYS A 207 -2.14 3.35 -16.78
N TYR A 208 -2.88 4.44 -16.71
CA TYR A 208 -2.84 5.53 -17.67
C TYR A 208 -2.45 6.82 -16.95
N ASP A 209 -1.34 7.40 -17.34
CA ASP A 209 -0.83 8.67 -16.81
C ASP A 209 -1.11 9.78 -17.83
N TRP A 210 -2.06 10.64 -17.51
CA TRP A 210 -2.42 11.78 -18.34
C TRP A 210 -1.56 12.99 -17.99
N GLU A 211 -0.74 13.40 -18.95
CA GLU A 211 0.13 14.58 -18.87
C GLU A 211 1.00 14.65 -17.59
N GLN A 212 1.29 13.51 -16.99
CA GLN A 212 2.00 13.42 -15.70
C GLN A 212 1.30 14.17 -14.54
N LYS A 213 0.03 14.55 -14.73
CA LYS A 213 -0.78 15.24 -13.73
C LYS A 213 -1.79 14.32 -13.05
N LEU A 214 -2.42 13.43 -13.84
CA LEU A 214 -3.45 12.54 -13.34
C LEU A 214 -3.18 11.11 -13.79
N GLN A 215 -3.11 10.18 -12.85
CA GLN A 215 -2.88 8.78 -13.12
C GLN A 215 -4.06 7.94 -12.68
N PHE A 216 -4.62 7.17 -13.61
CA PHE A 216 -5.61 6.14 -13.36
C PHE A 216 -4.94 4.79 -13.35
N GLY A 217 -5.27 3.95 -12.39
CA GLY A 217 -4.75 2.60 -12.31
C GLY A 217 -5.84 1.61 -12.00
N ILE A 218 -5.73 0.44 -12.63
CA ILE A 218 -6.53 -0.75 -12.32
C ILE A 218 -5.58 -1.90 -12.08
N SER A 219 -5.91 -2.73 -11.10
CA SER A 219 -5.22 -3.99 -10.88
C SER A 219 -6.19 -5.10 -10.53
N TYR A 220 -5.81 -6.32 -10.86
CA TYR A 220 -6.56 -7.52 -10.52
C TYR A 220 -5.63 -8.61 -10.04
N ASP A 221 -5.92 -9.13 -8.86
CA ASP A 221 -5.19 -10.23 -8.25
C ASP A 221 -5.77 -11.56 -8.71
N ILE A 222 -4.97 -12.41 -9.31
CA ILE A 222 -5.30 -13.80 -9.62
C ILE A 222 -4.74 -14.64 -8.50
N ASN A 223 -5.60 -15.23 -7.66
CA ASN A 223 -5.17 -16.05 -6.54
C ASN A 223 -4.55 -17.37 -7.02
N ILE A 224 -3.27 -17.56 -6.72
CA ILE A 224 -2.52 -18.81 -7.03
C ILE A 224 -2.02 -19.51 -5.76
N SER A 225 -2.47 -19.05 -4.58
CA SER A 225 -2.12 -19.62 -3.28
C SER A 225 -2.68 -21.04 -3.10
N LYS A 226 -2.32 -21.68 -2.01
CA LYS A 226 -2.91 -22.98 -1.63
C LYS A 226 -4.43 -22.91 -1.39
N LEU A 227 -4.97 -21.71 -1.15
CA LEU A 227 -6.41 -21.45 -0.96
C LEU A 227 -7.17 -21.19 -2.27
N ARG A 228 -6.52 -21.29 -3.43
CA ARG A 228 -7.11 -21.01 -4.76
C ARG A 228 -8.41 -21.77 -5.04
N THR A 229 -8.51 -23.00 -4.55
CA THR A 229 -9.72 -23.83 -4.71
C THR A 229 -10.92 -23.29 -3.92
N ALA A 230 -10.68 -22.74 -2.74
CA ALA A 230 -11.74 -22.15 -1.91
C ALA A 230 -12.21 -20.77 -2.45
N SER A 231 -11.32 -20.01 -3.07
CA SER A 231 -11.64 -18.70 -3.68
C SER A 231 -12.06 -18.80 -5.16
N VAL A 232 -12.08 -19.99 -5.76
CA VAL A 232 -12.35 -20.20 -7.20
C VAL A 232 -11.42 -19.32 -8.06
N TYR A 233 -10.15 -19.18 -7.66
CA TYR A 233 -9.13 -18.28 -8.26
C TYR A 233 -9.48 -16.78 -8.22
N GLN A 234 -10.58 -16.41 -7.60
CA GLN A 234 -10.97 -15.00 -7.48
C GLN A 234 -10.05 -14.29 -6.49
N GLY A 235 -9.60 -13.12 -6.90
CA GLY A 235 -8.78 -12.22 -6.10
C GLY A 235 -9.44 -10.86 -5.94
N GLY A 236 -8.64 -9.86 -5.59
CA GLY A 236 -9.09 -8.48 -5.41
C GLY A 236 -9.05 -7.69 -6.72
N PHE A 237 -10.04 -6.85 -6.92
CA PHE A 237 -10.02 -5.81 -7.94
C PHE A 237 -9.76 -4.47 -7.26
N GLU A 238 -8.80 -3.69 -7.77
CA GLU A 238 -8.42 -2.41 -7.19
C GLU A 238 -8.47 -1.31 -8.24
N LEU A 239 -8.94 -0.15 -7.83
CA LEU A 239 -8.90 1.10 -8.59
C LEU A 239 -8.03 2.10 -7.87
N SER A 240 -7.21 2.82 -8.60
CA SER A 240 -6.39 3.91 -8.07
C SER A 240 -6.53 5.17 -8.91
N LEU A 241 -6.55 6.30 -8.23
CA LEU A 241 -6.54 7.62 -8.83
C LEU A 241 -5.47 8.45 -8.11
N ILE A 242 -4.48 8.94 -8.86
CA ILE A 242 -3.40 9.75 -8.31
C ILE A 242 -3.36 11.09 -9.04
N TRP A 243 -3.54 12.15 -8.29
CA TRP A 243 -3.32 13.51 -8.79
C TRP A 243 -1.94 14.00 -8.35
N LYS A 244 -1.14 14.48 -9.33
CA LYS A 244 0.21 14.96 -9.13
C LYS A 244 0.23 16.47 -9.30
N GLY A 245 0.37 17.20 -8.21
CA GLY A 245 0.57 18.66 -8.20
C GLY A 245 2.04 19.00 -8.03
N GLN A 246 2.50 20.04 -8.73
CA GLN A 246 3.81 20.62 -8.50
C GLN A 246 3.63 21.97 -7.80
N PHE A 247 4.21 22.10 -6.63
CA PHE A 247 4.36 23.41 -5.97
C PHE A 247 5.71 23.99 -6.39
N SER A 248 5.69 25.00 -7.24
CA SER A 248 6.88 25.80 -7.52
C SER A 248 6.94 26.94 -6.52
N TRP A 249 7.94 26.93 -5.66
CA TRP A 249 8.31 28.16 -4.92
C TRP A 249 9.14 28.98 -5.90
N ASN A 250 8.55 30.08 -6.39
CA ASN A 250 9.34 31.10 -7.08
C ASN A 250 10.27 31.74 -6.02
N GLN A 251 11.58 31.47 -6.17
CA GLN A 251 12.64 32.26 -5.55
C GLN A 251 12.97 33.40 -6.46
#